data_4cf676a78797210d7f9fcc79522c50bf
#
_entry.id   4cf676a78797210d7f9fcc79522c50bf
#
_cell.length_a   1.000
_cell.length_b   1.000
_cell.length_c   1.000
_cell.angle_alpha   90.00
_cell.angle_beta   90.00
_cell.angle_gamma   90.00
#
_symmetry.space_group_name_H-M   'P 1'
#
loop_
_entity.id
_entity.type
_entity.pdbx_description
1 polymer ?
#
loop_
_entity_poly.entity_id
_entity_poly.type
_entity_poly.pdbx_seq_one_letter_code
_entity_poly.pdbx_strand_id
1 'polypeptide(L)'
;NVTSTYSNGCGIFDISFCSATKYFSGHSDAMGGSLAVNQKVYKKIMFFYKLSGYRMSADEAYLIIRGLRTLDTRLKQHYENTKIIINFLKKQKKIKEILYPHNPSSKNYKLWKKYYSGATGLFSIVIKSKKKSSVISFVNSLELFGIGYSWGGFESLAILQEIKSAKKDEYLKGRQFYRFNKDEFIVRLH
;
A
#
# COMPACT_ATOMS: atom_id res chain seq x y z
N ASN A 1 -0.43 1.72 5.04
CA ASN A 1 0.62 2.49 5.72
C ASN A 1 0.29 2.62 7.19
N VAL A 2 0.72 1.61 7.96
CA VAL A 2 0.49 1.54 9.40
C VAL A 2 1.72 2.07 10.08
N THR A 3 1.92 3.35 10.04
CA THR A 3 2.98 3.95 10.83
C THR A 3 2.59 5.37 11.21
N SER A 4 1.50 5.49 11.92
CA SER A 4 1.42 6.63 12.80
C SER A 4 2.28 6.26 14.00
N THR A 5 3.43 6.85 14.11
CA THR A 5 4.19 6.87 15.34
C THR A 5 3.36 7.58 16.39
N TYR A 6 2.55 6.82 17.11
CA TYR A 6 2.00 7.27 18.37
C TYR A 6 3.10 7.25 19.41
N SER A 7 4.03 8.18 19.29
CA SER A 7 4.88 8.53 20.43
C SER A 7 4.15 9.62 21.21
N ASN A 8 3.62 9.24 22.36
CA ASN A 8 3.30 10.13 23.46
C ASN A 8 2.31 11.29 23.21
N GLY A 9 1.17 11.03 22.56
CA GLY A 9 0.04 11.97 22.56
C GLY A 9 0.18 13.24 21.72
N CYS A 10 1.30 13.46 21.04
CA CYS A 10 1.53 14.57 20.12
C CYS A 10 1.79 14.01 18.73
N GLY A 11 0.77 13.44 18.08
CA GLY A 11 0.86 13.09 16.67
C GLY A 11 1.00 14.36 15.82
N ILE A 12 1.81 14.28 14.77
CA ILE A 12 1.96 15.34 13.76
C ILE A 12 0.62 15.63 13.05
N PHE A 13 -0.35 14.72 13.15
CA PHE A 13 -1.64 14.78 12.48
C PHE A 13 -2.80 14.76 13.48
N ASP A 14 -3.84 15.54 13.19
CA ASP A 14 -5.07 15.53 13.99
C ASP A 14 -5.88 14.24 13.81
N ILE A 15 -5.82 13.65 12.61
CA ILE A 15 -6.52 12.43 12.24
C ILE A 15 -5.60 11.52 11.43
N SER A 16 -5.48 10.27 11.82
CA SER A 16 -4.87 9.20 11.05
C SER A 16 -5.91 8.12 10.78
N PHE A 17 -6.07 7.74 9.52
CA PHE A 17 -6.95 6.63 9.16
C PHE A 17 -6.19 5.52 8.45
N CYS A 18 -6.65 4.30 8.65
CA CYS A 18 -6.10 3.13 8.00
C CYS A 18 -7.22 2.19 7.56
N SER A 19 -7.08 1.60 6.37
CA SER A 19 -7.93 0.49 5.95
C SER A 19 -7.56 -0.76 6.74
N ALA A 20 -8.38 -1.11 7.70
CA ALA A 20 -8.20 -2.33 8.48
C ALA A 20 -8.44 -3.61 7.66
N THR A 21 -9.13 -3.49 6.53
CA THR A 21 -9.29 -4.51 5.48
C THR A 21 -7.95 -5.09 4.99
N LYS A 22 -6.87 -4.31 5.06
CA LYS A 22 -5.56 -4.65 4.50
C LYS A 22 -4.70 -5.40 5.53
N TYR A 23 -3.55 -4.89 5.86
CA TYR A 23 -2.59 -5.54 6.77
C TYR A 23 -3.14 -5.85 8.17
N PHE A 24 -4.14 -5.10 8.67
CA PHE A 24 -4.68 -5.35 10.00
C PHE A 24 -5.42 -6.68 10.05
N SER A 25 -6.37 -6.94 9.14
CA SER A 25 -6.98 -8.25 9.03
C SER A 25 -6.01 -9.27 8.46
N GLY A 26 -5.37 -8.94 7.35
CA GLY A 26 -4.29 -9.72 6.72
C GLY A 26 -4.72 -11.05 6.10
N HIS A 27 -6.02 -11.33 6.02
CA HIS A 27 -6.57 -12.62 5.58
C HIS A 27 -7.59 -12.49 4.45
N SER A 28 -7.79 -11.28 3.90
CA SER A 28 -8.74 -11.00 2.80
C SER A 28 -10.20 -11.38 3.10
N ASP A 29 -10.57 -11.44 4.37
CA ASP A 29 -11.85 -11.96 4.87
C ASP A 29 -12.66 -10.93 5.68
N ALA A 30 -12.17 -9.71 5.85
CA ALA A 30 -12.85 -8.65 6.60
C ALA A 30 -12.71 -7.28 5.95
N MET A 31 -13.74 -6.46 6.08
CA MET A 31 -13.73 -5.07 5.62
C MET A 31 -13.88 -4.12 6.81
N GLY A 32 -13.01 -3.12 6.87
CA GLY A 32 -13.11 -2.15 7.94
C GLY A 32 -12.13 -1.01 7.85
N GLY A 33 -12.38 0.03 8.63
CA GLY A 33 -11.53 1.19 8.78
C GLY A 33 -11.16 1.43 10.24
N SER A 34 -10.02 2.01 10.46
CA SER A 34 -9.56 2.47 11.76
C SER A 34 -9.25 3.96 11.70
N LEU A 35 -9.78 4.71 12.66
CA LEU A 35 -9.50 6.12 12.87
C LEU A 35 -8.80 6.30 14.21
N ALA A 36 -7.64 6.92 14.17
CA ALA A 36 -6.96 7.39 15.34
C ALA A 36 -6.95 8.91 15.32
N VAL A 37 -7.44 9.53 16.38
CA VAL A 37 -7.65 10.98 16.45
C VAL A 37 -7.06 11.55 17.74
N ASN A 38 -6.57 12.80 17.68
CA ASN A 38 -6.13 13.49 18.87
C ASN A 38 -7.32 14.08 19.65
N GLN A 39 -7.06 14.55 20.87
CA GLN A 39 -8.08 15.13 21.75
C GLN A 39 -8.80 16.36 21.15
N LYS A 40 -8.09 17.11 20.30
CA LYS A 40 -8.61 18.33 19.68
C LYS A 40 -9.83 18.09 18.79
N VAL A 41 -9.83 16.97 18.05
CA VAL A 41 -10.92 16.61 17.13
C VAL A 41 -11.82 15.48 17.67
N TYR A 42 -11.42 14.81 18.74
CA TYR A 42 -12.09 13.63 19.28
C TYR A 42 -13.60 13.83 19.48
N LYS A 43 -14.01 14.91 20.16
CA LYS A 43 -15.42 15.18 20.45
C LYS A 43 -16.27 15.28 19.18
N LYS A 44 -15.75 15.97 18.13
CA LYS A 44 -16.45 16.13 16.85
C LYS A 44 -16.60 14.79 16.12
N ILE A 45 -15.52 14.01 16.06
CA ILE A 45 -15.53 12.71 15.41
C ILE A 45 -16.48 11.73 16.15
N MET A 46 -16.43 11.69 17.47
CA MET A 46 -17.31 10.83 18.27
C MET A 46 -18.77 11.23 18.17
N PHE A 47 -19.08 12.53 18.10
CA PHE A 47 -20.44 13.00 17.85
C PHE A 47 -20.96 12.50 16.50
N PHE A 48 -20.19 12.70 15.42
CA PHE A 48 -20.55 12.23 14.09
C PHE A 48 -20.68 10.71 14.03
N TYR A 49 -19.73 9.98 14.62
CA TYR A 49 -19.74 8.52 14.69
C TYR A 49 -21.03 7.98 15.36
N LYS A 50 -21.45 8.60 16.47
CA LYS A 50 -22.68 8.23 17.17
C LYS A 50 -23.94 8.55 16.35
N LEU A 51 -23.95 9.72 15.71
CA LEU A 51 -25.12 10.20 14.94
C LEU A 51 -25.30 9.40 13.64
N SER A 52 -24.22 9.11 12.92
CA SER A 52 -24.29 8.45 11.61
C SER A 52 -24.61 6.95 11.70
N GLY A 53 -24.34 6.31 12.84
CA GLY A 53 -24.49 4.86 12.99
C GLY A 53 -23.50 4.02 12.16
N TYR A 54 -22.55 4.63 11.47
CA TYR A 54 -21.51 3.92 10.72
C TYR A 54 -20.55 3.17 11.64
N ARG A 55 -20.87 1.90 11.88
CA ARG A 55 -20.10 1.02 12.78
C ARG A 55 -19.69 -0.24 12.05
N MET A 56 -18.51 -0.71 12.38
CA MET A 56 -18.06 -2.03 11.99
C MET A 56 -18.91 -3.08 12.71
N SER A 57 -19.23 -4.18 12.04
CA SER A 57 -19.91 -5.31 12.69
C SER A 57 -19.01 -5.96 13.74
N ALA A 58 -19.61 -6.67 14.69
CA ALA A 58 -18.84 -7.39 15.71
C ALA A 58 -17.96 -8.49 15.10
N ASP A 59 -18.44 -9.17 14.06
CA ASP A 59 -17.72 -10.24 13.37
C ASP A 59 -16.48 -9.69 12.64
N GLU A 60 -16.62 -8.61 11.89
CA GLU A 60 -15.49 -7.95 11.23
C GLU A 60 -14.47 -7.40 12.24
N ALA A 61 -14.96 -6.81 13.34
CA ALA A 61 -14.07 -6.34 14.41
C ALA A 61 -13.28 -7.49 15.03
N TYR A 62 -13.92 -8.64 15.25
CA TYR A 62 -13.27 -9.85 15.76
C TYR A 62 -12.18 -10.36 14.81
N LEU A 63 -12.48 -10.48 13.51
CA LEU A 63 -11.50 -10.91 12.50
C LEU A 63 -10.30 -9.96 12.40
N ILE A 64 -10.55 -8.65 12.44
CA ILE A 64 -9.49 -7.64 12.42
C ILE A 64 -8.62 -7.72 13.67
N ILE A 65 -9.21 -7.86 14.87
CA ILE A 65 -8.46 -8.03 16.12
C ILE A 65 -7.63 -9.31 16.09
N ARG A 66 -8.18 -10.40 15.57
CA ARG A 66 -7.47 -11.65 15.35
C ARG A 66 -6.25 -11.44 14.44
N GLY A 67 -6.43 -10.74 13.31
CA GLY A 67 -5.35 -10.40 12.39
C GLY A 67 -4.25 -9.54 13.03
N LEU A 68 -4.61 -8.59 13.89
CA LEU A 68 -3.65 -7.73 14.59
C LEU A 68 -2.67 -8.53 15.47
N ARG A 69 -3.07 -9.66 16.02
CA ARG A 69 -2.20 -10.49 16.86
C ARG A 69 -0.99 -11.08 16.12
N THR A 70 -1.09 -11.21 14.81
CA THR A 70 -0.01 -11.72 13.94
C THR A 70 0.61 -10.64 13.05
N LEU A 71 0.21 -9.37 13.22
CA LEU A 71 0.59 -8.29 12.32
C LEU A 71 2.10 -8.12 12.21
N ASP A 72 2.81 -8.11 13.33
CA ASP A 72 4.28 -7.92 13.35
C ASP A 72 5.00 -9.03 12.58
N THR A 73 4.64 -10.29 12.84
CA THR A 73 5.22 -11.44 12.15
C THR A 73 4.96 -11.39 10.65
N ARG A 74 3.73 -11.06 10.24
CA ARG A 74 3.37 -10.95 8.83
C ARG A 74 4.09 -9.80 8.13
N LEU A 75 4.19 -8.63 8.75
CA LEU A 75 4.92 -7.50 8.18
C LEU A 75 6.42 -7.80 8.03
N LYS A 76 7.04 -8.49 8.99
CA LYS A 76 8.42 -8.95 8.87
C LYS A 76 8.60 -9.90 7.70
N GLN A 77 7.71 -10.87 7.53
CA GLN A 77 7.77 -11.82 6.43
C GLN A 77 7.56 -11.13 5.07
N HIS A 78 6.57 -10.24 4.95
CA HIS A 78 6.37 -9.42 3.75
C HIS A 78 7.64 -8.64 3.38
N TYR A 79 8.26 -8.01 4.37
CA TYR A 79 9.47 -7.24 4.16
C TYR A 79 10.64 -8.10 3.66
N GLU A 80 10.88 -9.26 4.30
CA GLU A 80 11.97 -10.16 3.89
C GLU A 80 11.75 -10.71 2.47
N ASN A 81 10.54 -11.17 2.15
CA ASN A 81 10.20 -11.61 0.81
C ASN A 81 10.39 -10.50 -0.24
N THR A 82 9.96 -9.28 0.10
CA THR A 82 10.11 -8.13 -0.79
C THR A 82 11.56 -7.81 -1.08
N LYS A 83 12.44 -7.92 -0.09
CA LYS A 83 13.90 -7.73 -0.31
C LYS A 83 14.46 -8.72 -1.31
N ILE A 84 14.07 -9.99 -1.20
CA ILE A 84 14.52 -11.05 -2.12
C ILE A 84 14.08 -10.72 -3.54
N ILE A 85 12.78 -10.40 -3.72
CA ILE A 85 12.22 -10.08 -5.03
C ILE A 85 12.85 -8.81 -5.62
N ILE A 86 13.01 -7.77 -4.84
CA ILE A 86 13.65 -6.51 -5.28
C ILE A 86 15.10 -6.77 -5.73
N ASN A 87 15.85 -7.58 -5.00
CA ASN A 87 17.22 -7.92 -5.37
C ASN A 87 17.30 -8.70 -6.68
N PHE A 88 16.35 -9.58 -6.93
CA PHE A 88 16.19 -10.26 -8.22
C PHE A 88 15.83 -9.27 -9.34
N LEU A 89 14.83 -8.40 -9.12
CA LEU A 89 14.34 -7.46 -10.12
C LEU A 89 15.38 -6.40 -10.52
N LYS A 90 16.26 -5.98 -9.60
CA LYS A 90 17.36 -5.05 -9.90
C LYS A 90 18.32 -5.57 -10.98
N LYS A 91 18.41 -6.88 -11.17
CA LYS A 91 19.28 -7.52 -12.17
C LYS A 91 18.59 -7.64 -13.54
N GLN A 92 17.31 -7.32 -13.66
CA GLN A 92 16.54 -7.49 -14.89
C GLN A 92 16.65 -6.27 -15.80
N LYS A 93 17.17 -6.45 -17.01
CA LYS A 93 17.41 -5.35 -17.98
C LYS A 93 16.14 -4.58 -18.41
N LYS A 94 14.97 -5.21 -18.37
CA LYS A 94 13.70 -4.58 -18.72
C LYS A 94 13.09 -3.75 -17.59
N ILE A 95 13.58 -3.91 -16.36
CA ILE A 95 13.13 -3.11 -15.21
C ILE A 95 13.93 -1.81 -15.21
N LYS A 96 13.24 -0.70 -15.42
CA LYS A 96 13.82 0.64 -15.39
C LYS A 96 14.02 1.14 -13.97
N GLU A 97 12.99 0.95 -13.14
CA GLU A 97 12.97 1.49 -11.78
C GLU A 97 12.07 0.64 -10.88
N ILE A 98 12.41 0.62 -9.60
CA ILE A 98 11.61 0.00 -8.55
C ILE A 98 11.09 1.11 -7.64
N LEU A 99 9.78 1.29 -7.63
CA LEU A 99 9.09 2.31 -6.83
C LEU A 99 8.78 1.72 -5.44
N TYR A 100 9.76 1.83 -4.56
CA TYR A 100 9.67 1.37 -3.18
C TYR A 100 10.42 2.35 -2.29
N PRO A 101 9.72 3.18 -1.48
CA PRO A 101 10.36 4.24 -0.70
C PRO A 101 11.47 3.75 0.25
N HIS A 102 11.35 2.53 0.74
CA HIS A 102 12.35 1.89 1.58
C HIS A 102 13.66 1.52 0.84
N ASN A 103 13.64 1.46 -0.48
CA ASN A 103 14.85 1.17 -1.24
C ASN A 103 15.84 2.35 -1.13
N PRO A 104 17.10 2.13 -0.71
CA PRO A 104 18.09 3.19 -0.57
C PRO A 104 18.32 4.03 -1.84
N SER A 105 18.10 3.45 -3.02
CA SER A 105 18.16 4.18 -4.30
C SER A 105 16.92 5.04 -4.59
N SER A 106 15.88 4.96 -3.78
CA SER A 106 14.67 5.77 -3.93
C SER A 106 14.94 7.23 -3.60
N LYS A 107 14.42 8.15 -4.42
CA LYS A 107 14.44 9.61 -4.14
C LYS A 107 13.79 9.95 -2.79
N ASN A 108 12.85 9.14 -2.35
CA ASN A 108 12.09 9.34 -1.11
C ASN A 108 12.69 8.60 0.10
N TYR A 109 13.83 7.93 -0.04
CA TYR A 109 14.42 7.12 1.03
C TYR A 109 14.71 7.92 2.31
N LYS A 110 15.29 9.13 2.17
CA LYS A 110 15.58 10.01 3.33
C LYS A 110 14.30 10.39 4.08
N LEU A 111 13.23 10.70 3.35
CA LEU A 111 11.93 11.05 3.92
C LEU A 111 11.28 9.82 4.58
N TRP A 112 11.35 8.66 3.91
CA TRP A 112 10.90 7.41 4.50
C TRP A 112 11.62 7.11 5.82
N LYS A 113 12.95 7.17 5.85
CA LYS A 113 13.76 6.90 7.04
C LYS A 113 13.44 7.85 8.21
N LYS A 114 13.02 9.09 7.92
CA LYS A 114 12.63 10.07 8.94
C LYS A 114 11.30 9.71 9.61
N TYR A 115 10.33 9.16 8.87
CA TYR A 115 8.96 9.02 9.35
C TYR A 115 8.49 7.57 9.53
N TYR A 116 9.25 6.58 9.07
CA TYR A 116 8.84 5.18 9.09
C TYR A 116 9.93 4.30 9.65
N SER A 117 9.53 3.33 10.47
CA SER A 117 10.45 2.36 11.09
C SER A 117 10.51 1.02 10.35
N GLY A 118 9.59 0.78 9.41
CA GLY A 118 9.49 -0.47 8.68
C GLY A 118 8.88 -0.32 7.30
N ALA A 119 8.80 -1.39 6.58
CA ALA A 119 8.26 -1.45 5.22
C ALA A 119 7.34 -2.66 5.05
N THR A 120 6.57 -2.67 3.98
CA THR A 120 5.58 -3.71 3.67
C THR A 120 5.91 -4.41 2.36
N GLY A 121 5.06 -5.38 1.95
CA GLY A 121 5.17 -6.10 0.70
C GLY A 121 4.77 -5.31 -0.55
N LEU A 122 4.17 -4.12 -0.38
CA LEU A 122 3.60 -3.36 -1.50
C LEU A 122 4.66 -2.48 -2.18
N PHE A 123 4.95 -2.74 -3.44
CA PHE A 123 5.84 -1.94 -4.28
C PHE A 123 5.40 -1.97 -5.74
N SER A 124 6.04 -1.18 -6.57
CA SER A 124 5.79 -1.20 -8.01
C SER A 124 7.09 -1.22 -8.79
N ILE A 125 7.02 -1.76 -10.00
CA ILE A 125 8.13 -1.76 -10.96
C ILE A 125 7.73 -0.98 -12.21
N VAL A 126 8.69 -0.27 -12.78
CA VAL A 126 8.55 0.39 -14.08
C VAL A 126 9.23 -0.48 -15.12
N ILE A 127 8.43 -1.02 -16.04
CA ILE A 127 8.89 -1.89 -17.12
C ILE A 127 9.00 -1.08 -18.41
N LYS A 128 10.11 -1.21 -19.12
CA LYS A 128 10.26 -0.71 -20.49
C LYS A 128 9.74 -1.71 -21.49
N SER A 129 8.77 -1.30 -22.31
CA SER A 129 8.23 -2.11 -23.41
C SER A 129 7.68 -1.24 -24.52
N LYS A 130 7.89 -1.66 -25.77
CA LYS A 130 7.29 -1.00 -26.94
C LYS A 130 5.78 -1.24 -27.04
N LYS A 131 5.27 -2.33 -26.47
CA LYS A 131 3.88 -2.76 -26.58
C LYS A 131 3.26 -3.03 -25.20
N LYS A 132 2.08 -2.46 -24.92
CA LYS A 132 1.31 -2.74 -23.69
C LYS A 132 0.94 -4.24 -23.60
N SER A 133 0.62 -4.87 -24.72
CA SER A 133 0.29 -6.30 -24.78
C SER A 133 1.38 -7.21 -24.23
N SER A 134 2.66 -6.87 -24.46
CA SER A 134 3.77 -7.65 -23.89
C SER A 134 3.83 -7.58 -22.38
N VAL A 135 3.45 -6.44 -21.78
CA VAL A 135 3.40 -6.31 -20.31
C VAL A 135 2.18 -7.03 -19.75
N ILE A 136 1.05 -7.00 -20.45
CA ILE A 136 -0.14 -7.78 -20.07
C ILE A 136 0.20 -9.29 -20.12
N SER A 137 0.84 -9.76 -21.18
CA SER A 137 1.25 -11.17 -21.28
C SER A 137 2.22 -11.56 -20.17
N PHE A 138 3.16 -10.66 -19.81
CA PHE A 138 4.06 -10.88 -18.67
C PHE A 138 3.27 -11.05 -17.37
N VAL A 139 2.34 -10.14 -17.05
CA VAL A 139 1.54 -10.24 -15.83
C VAL A 139 0.70 -11.52 -15.81
N ASN A 140 0.10 -11.87 -16.96
CA ASN A 140 -0.73 -13.08 -17.10
C ASN A 140 0.08 -14.39 -17.01
N SER A 141 1.39 -14.35 -17.26
CA SER A 141 2.27 -15.53 -17.17
C SER A 141 2.85 -15.78 -15.79
N LEU A 142 2.52 -14.94 -14.80
CA LEU A 142 3.00 -15.13 -13.43
C LEU A 142 2.24 -16.28 -12.76
N GLU A 143 2.93 -17.33 -12.37
CA GLU A 143 2.32 -18.52 -11.75
C GLU A 143 1.99 -18.33 -10.27
N LEU A 144 2.83 -17.58 -9.54
CA LEU A 144 2.69 -17.37 -8.10
C LEU A 144 1.91 -16.11 -7.74
N PHE A 145 1.67 -15.22 -8.72
CA PHE A 145 0.95 -13.97 -8.50
C PHE A 145 -0.40 -14.01 -9.19
N GLY A 146 -1.47 -13.89 -8.42
CA GLY A 146 -2.80 -13.64 -8.96
C GLY A 146 -2.95 -12.20 -9.46
N ILE A 147 -3.92 -11.97 -10.35
CA ILE A 147 -4.27 -10.63 -10.81
C ILE A 147 -5.27 -10.02 -9.83
N GLY A 148 -4.92 -8.91 -9.19
CA GLY A 148 -5.81 -8.28 -8.22
C GLY A 148 -5.42 -6.89 -7.79
N TYR A 149 -6.44 -6.11 -7.39
CA TYR A 149 -6.29 -4.73 -6.93
C TYR A 149 -5.98 -4.60 -5.44
N SER A 150 -6.20 -5.64 -4.64
CA SER A 150 -5.99 -5.60 -3.20
C SER A 150 -4.50 -5.67 -2.82
N TRP A 151 -4.24 -5.63 -1.54
CA TRP A 151 -2.93 -5.86 -0.91
C TRP A 151 -3.13 -6.14 0.57
N GLY A 152 -2.10 -6.65 1.25
CA GLY A 152 -2.09 -6.84 2.70
C GLY A 152 -2.73 -8.12 3.17
N GLY A 153 -3.30 -8.93 2.27
CA GLY A 153 -3.79 -10.27 2.52
C GLY A 153 -2.67 -11.32 2.39
N PHE A 154 -3.08 -12.58 2.29
CA PHE A 154 -2.17 -13.73 2.15
C PHE A 154 -1.76 -13.99 0.70
N GLU A 155 -2.52 -13.44 -0.26
CA GLU A 155 -2.27 -13.64 -1.68
C GLU A 155 -1.10 -12.79 -2.16
N SER A 156 -0.27 -13.35 -3.04
CA SER A 156 0.65 -12.58 -3.86
C SER A 156 -0.11 -12.04 -5.08
N LEU A 157 -0.11 -10.73 -5.27
CA LEU A 157 -0.90 -10.07 -6.30
C LEU A 157 -0.04 -9.19 -7.21
N ALA A 158 -0.35 -9.22 -8.50
CA ALA A 158 0.25 -8.36 -9.50
C ALA A 158 -0.82 -7.67 -10.35
N ILE A 159 -0.60 -6.40 -10.71
CA ILE A 159 -1.51 -5.69 -11.60
C ILE A 159 -0.82 -4.59 -12.39
N LEU A 160 -1.13 -4.53 -13.68
CA LEU A 160 -0.75 -3.42 -14.54
C LEU A 160 -1.58 -2.17 -14.19
N GLN A 161 -0.92 -1.07 -13.83
CA GLN A 161 -1.57 0.19 -13.47
C GLN A 161 -1.83 1.05 -14.71
N GLU A 162 -3.06 1.53 -14.87
CA GLU A 162 -3.43 2.46 -15.93
C GLU A 162 -3.32 3.92 -15.46
N ILE A 163 -2.16 4.54 -15.72
CA ILE A 163 -1.87 5.90 -15.24
C ILE A 163 -2.54 6.99 -16.08
N LYS A 164 -2.95 6.67 -17.31
CA LYS A 164 -3.59 7.64 -18.20
C LYS A 164 -4.94 8.15 -17.65
N SER A 165 -5.66 7.33 -16.90
CA SER A 165 -6.91 7.72 -16.25
C SER A 165 -6.69 8.73 -15.12
N ALA A 166 -5.61 8.59 -14.35
CA ALA A 166 -5.28 9.49 -13.26
C ALA A 166 -4.94 10.92 -13.70
N LYS A 167 -4.46 11.11 -14.95
CA LYS A 167 -4.17 12.44 -15.50
C LYS A 167 -5.43 13.24 -15.86
N LYS A 168 -6.56 12.57 -16.04
CA LYS A 168 -7.86 13.20 -16.33
C LYS A 168 -8.67 13.52 -15.08
N ASP A 169 -8.24 13.00 -13.93
CA ASP A 169 -8.92 13.21 -12.65
C ASP A 169 -8.65 14.65 -12.17
N GLU A 170 -9.73 15.39 -12.01
CA GLU A 170 -9.71 16.80 -11.62
C GLU A 170 -9.12 17.02 -10.22
N TYR A 171 -9.31 16.07 -9.30
CA TYR A 171 -8.71 16.06 -7.97
C TYR A 171 -7.18 15.90 -7.97
N LEU A 172 -6.63 15.46 -9.09
CA LEU A 172 -5.20 15.21 -9.26
C LEU A 172 -4.51 16.31 -10.06
N LYS A 173 -5.25 17.32 -10.56
CA LYS A 173 -4.68 18.51 -11.22
C LYS A 173 -3.70 19.22 -10.28
N GLY A 174 -2.51 19.48 -10.78
CA GLY A 174 -1.46 20.22 -10.04
C GLY A 174 -0.56 19.36 -9.15
N ARG A 175 -0.80 18.07 -8.99
CA ARG A 175 0.11 17.18 -8.26
C ARG A 175 1.26 16.72 -9.16
N GLN A 176 2.48 16.66 -8.60
CA GLN A 176 3.63 16.08 -9.30
C GLN A 176 3.48 14.57 -9.34
N PHE A 177 2.94 14.07 -10.47
CA PHE A 177 2.98 12.64 -10.76
C PHE A 177 4.32 12.27 -11.38
N TYR A 178 4.72 11.03 -11.14
CA TYR A 178 5.84 10.45 -11.86
C TYR A 178 5.57 10.57 -13.38
N ARG A 179 6.48 11.18 -14.11
CA ARG A 179 6.36 11.32 -15.58
C ARG A 179 6.84 10.03 -16.22
N PHE A 180 5.91 9.28 -16.78
CA PHE A 180 6.21 8.08 -17.57
C PHE A 180 6.32 8.41 -19.05
N ASN A 181 7.27 7.78 -19.72
CA ASN A 181 7.37 7.79 -21.17
C ASN A 181 6.29 6.87 -21.77
N LYS A 182 6.06 6.98 -23.09
CA LYS A 182 5.04 6.17 -23.80
C LYS A 182 5.33 4.66 -23.75
N ASP A 183 6.60 4.30 -23.60
CA ASP A 183 7.13 2.93 -23.54
C ASP A 183 7.35 2.42 -22.10
N GLU A 184 6.82 3.11 -21.11
CA GLU A 184 6.95 2.77 -19.69
C GLU A 184 5.61 2.37 -19.09
N PHE A 185 5.61 1.24 -18.39
CA PHE A 185 4.43 0.66 -17.77
C PHE A 185 4.73 0.35 -16.30
N ILE A 186 3.75 0.63 -15.43
CA ILE A 186 3.85 0.27 -14.03
C ILE A 186 3.11 -1.04 -13.77
N VAL A 187 3.80 -1.97 -13.14
CA VAL A 187 3.19 -3.15 -12.54
C VAL A 187 3.35 -3.03 -11.01
N ARG A 188 2.23 -3.06 -10.32
CA ARG A 188 2.20 -3.10 -8.84
C ARG A 188 2.23 -4.55 -8.40
N LEU A 189 3.03 -4.82 -7.37
CA LEU A 189 3.23 -6.14 -6.76
C LEU A 189 2.95 -6.07 -5.26
N HIS A 190 2.42 -7.15 -4.73
CA HIS A 190 2.24 -7.35 -3.30
C HIS A 190 2.57 -8.79 -2.93
#